data_2b6057cf6f8dfccfdea0318d012e3a02
#
_entry.id   2b6057cf6f8dfccfdea0318d012e3a02
#
_cell.length_a   1.000
_cell.length_b   1.000
_cell.length_c   1.000
_cell.angle_alpha   90.00
_cell.angle_beta   90.00
_cell.angle_gamma   90.00
#
_symmetry.space_group_name_H-M   'P 1'
#
loop_
_entity.id
_entity.type
_entity.pdbx_description
1 polymer ?
#
loop_
_entity_poly.entity_id
_entity_poly.type
_entity_poly.pdbx_seq_one_letter_code
_entity_poly.pdbx_strand_id
1 'polypeptide(L)'
;MGFVDANTISKMSRLRCGVPDHFSLNKSHELHLHIPTFSSHYTFYPGHPKWPRTKRRLTYSFQPGTRTDVINPILHATQMWASVSHFTFTQARSHNRANIKISFQFGDHGDGFPFDGPGGTLAHAFPPSDGRLHFDGDETWVDGVLPGAIDMQTVGLHELGHILGLGHSPDYNSIMSPFFGSGQRKFLGQDDIDGIRALYQS
;
A
#
# COMPACT_ATOMS: atom_id res chain seq x y z
N MET A 1 -25.21 9.99 -23.59
CA MET A 1 -24.80 8.93 -22.63
C MET A 1 -23.63 8.20 -23.26
N GLY A 2 -22.44 8.27 -22.66
CA GLY A 2 -21.27 7.52 -23.13
C GLY A 2 -21.44 6.05 -22.75
N PHE A 3 -21.24 5.15 -23.71
CA PHE A 3 -21.19 3.71 -23.45
C PHE A 3 -19.80 3.39 -22.87
N VAL A 4 -19.78 2.73 -21.71
CA VAL A 4 -18.56 2.17 -21.14
C VAL A 4 -18.35 0.82 -21.83
N ASP A 5 -17.23 0.66 -22.55
CA ASP A 5 -16.93 -0.60 -23.23
C ASP A 5 -16.47 -1.71 -22.27
N ALA A 6 -16.46 -2.96 -22.72
CA ALA A 6 -16.11 -4.12 -21.89
C ALA A 6 -14.66 -4.05 -21.34
N ASN A 7 -13.73 -3.43 -22.09
CA ASN A 7 -12.35 -3.22 -21.62
C ASN A 7 -12.29 -2.22 -20.46
N THR A 8 -13.08 -1.15 -20.54
CA THR A 8 -13.18 -0.15 -19.48
C THR A 8 -13.81 -0.76 -18.23
N ILE A 9 -14.89 -1.54 -18.37
CA ILE A 9 -15.51 -2.27 -17.25
C ILE A 9 -14.50 -3.23 -16.62
N SER A 10 -13.79 -4.02 -17.42
CA SER A 10 -12.77 -4.96 -16.92
C SER A 10 -11.62 -4.26 -16.19
N LYS A 11 -11.24 -3.06 -16.61
CA LYS A 11 -10.22 -2.26 -15.91
C LYS A 11 -10.75 -1.67 -14.60
N MET A 12 -11.99 -1.24 -14.57
CA MET A 12 -12.63 -0.67 -13.38
C MET A 12 -12.90 -1.71 -12.29
N SER A 13 -13.14 -2.98 -12.68
CA SER A 13 -13.39 -4.10 -11.74
C SER A 13 -12.12 -4.79 -11.25
N ARG A 14 -10.92 -4.30 -11.60
CA ARG A 14 -9.66 -4.88 -11.09
C ARG A 14 -9.48 -4.54 -9.61
N LEU A 15 -9.10 -5.56 -8.84
CA LEU A 15 -8.69 -5.40 -7.45
C LEU A 15 -7.51 -4.45 -7.35
N ARG A 16 -7.68 -3.35 -6.61
CA ARG A 16 -6.66 -2.30 -6.53
C ARG A 16 -6.60 -1.58 -5.19
N CYS A 17 -5.51 -0.88 -4.97
CA CYS A 17 -5.38 0.14 -3.93
C CYS A 17 -6.20 1.38 -4.31
N GLY A 18 -6.88 1.99 -3.32
CA GLY A 18 -7.65 3.21 -3.48
C GLY A 18 -6.82 4.50 -3.51
N VAL A 19 -5.52 4.43 -3.24
CA VAL A 19 -4.63 5.58 -3.37
C VAL A 19 -4.52 6.00 -4.84
N PRO A 20 -4.64 7.31 -5.17
CA PRO A 20 -4.51 7.79 -6.54
C PRO A 20 -3.12 7.51 -7.16
N ASP A 21 -3.11 7.14 -8.44
CA ASP A 21 -1.89 6.92 -9.19
C ASP A 21 -1.24 8.26 -9.56
N HIS A 22 -0.02 8.49 -9.09
CA HIS A 22 0.79 9.65 -9.42
C HIS A 22 2.05 9.23 -10.16
N PHE A 23 1.89 8.65 -11.37
CA PHE A 23 3.03 8.35 -12.21
C PHE A 23 3.54 9.65 -12.84
N SER A 24 4.64 10.20 -12.32
CA SER A 24 5.39 11.26 -13.01
C SER A 24 6.02 10.65 -14.28
N LEU A 25 5.38 10.88 -15.41
CA LEU A 25 6.03 10.68 -16.69
C LEU A 25 7.09 11.78 -16.83
N ASN A 26 8.25 11.59 -16.27
CA ASN A 26 9.42 12.36 -16.64
C ASN A 26 9.75 12.04 -18.10
N LYS A 27 9.14 12.81 -19.00
CA LYS A 27 9.58 12.90 -20.41
C LYS A 27 10.87 13.68 -20.44
N SER A 28 11.98 13.08 -20.06
CA SER A 28 13.27 13.48 -20.60
C SER A 28 13.48 12.71 -21.91
N HIS A 29 13.13 13.34 -23.03
CA HIS A 29 13.65 12.96 -24.33
C HIS A 29 15.16 13.24 -24.32
N GLU A 30 15.96 12.29 -23.93
CA GLU A 30 17.36 12.22 -24.30
C GLU A 30 17.63 10.89 -25.01
N LEU A 31 17.88 11.00 -26.30
CA LEU A 31 18.50 9.97 -27.13
C LEU A 31 19.88 9.67 -26.56
N HIS A 32 20.02 8.59 -25.79
CA HIS A 32 21.32 8.01 -25.50
C HIS A 32 21.30 6.48 -25.53
N LEU A 33 22.26 6.00 -26.32
CA LEU A 33 22.81 4.66 -26.48
C LEU A 33 22.46 3.63 -25.40
N HIS A 34 22.04 2.44 -25.84
CA HIS A 34 21.76 1.24 -25.10
C HIS A 34 22.86 0.86 -24.11
N ILE A 35 22.71 1.27 -22.87
CA ILE A 35 23.23 0.57 -21.70
C ILE A 35 21.99 0.11 -20.95
N PRO A 36 21.87 -1.16 -20.52
CA PRO A 36 20.74 -1.55 -19.65
C PRO A 36 20.95 -0.90 -18.29
N THR A 37 20.48 0.33 -18.16
CA THR A 37 20.34 0.97 -16.86
C THR A 37 19.14 0.32 -16.19
N PHE A 38 19.34 -0.29 -15.03
CA PHE A 38 18.27 -0.66 -14.12
C PHE A 38 17.48 0.62 -13.80
N SER A 39 16.38 0.83 -14.51
CA SER A 39 15.49 1.96 -14.28
C SER A 39 14.69 1.63 -13.03
N SER A 40 14.92 2.36 -11.95
CA SER A 40 14.03 2.30 -10.78
C SER A 40 12.65 2.84 -11.17
N HIS A 41 11.60 2.13 -10.77
CA HIS A 41 10.21 2.46 -11.08
C HIS A 41 9.45 3.01 -9.88
N TYR A 42 10.05 2.94 -8.66
CA TYR A 42 9.41 3.46 -7.45
C TYR A 42 9.04 4.94 -7.62
N THR A 43 7.96 5.33 -7.00
CA THR A 43 7.52 6.72 -6.88
C THR A 43 7.33 7.11 -5.42
N PHE A 44 7.14 8.39 -5.18
CA PHE A 44 6.78 8.92 -3.88
C PHE A 44 5.43 9.63 -3.95
N TYR A 45 4.79 9.79 -2.81
CA TYR A 45 3.65 10.69 -2.72
C TYR A 45 4.02 12.11 -3.15
N PRO A 46 3.10 12.88 -3.74
CA PRO A 46 3.31 14.30 -4.03
C PRO A 46 3.80 15.05 -2.80
N GLY A 47 4.87 15.84 -2.97
CA GLY A 47 5.51 16.55 -1.88
C GLY A 47 6.48 15.71 -1.02
N HIS A 48 6.66 14.43 -1.33
CA HIS A 48 7.56 13.49 -0.66
C HIS A 48 7.39 13.49 0.87
N PRO A 49 6.15 13.32 1.39
CA PRO A 49 5.92 13.26 2.82
C PRO A 49 6.69 12.09 3.42
N LYS A 50 7.34 12.33 4.55
CA LYS A 50 8.11 11.31 5.26
C LYS A 50 8.10 11.51 6.76
N TRP A 51 8.23 10.43 7.51
CA TRP A 51 8.43 10.53 8.95
C TRP A 51 9.75 11.24 9.25
N PRO A 52 9.82 12.06 10.31
CA PRO A 52 11.09 12.69 10.70
C PRO A 52 12.20 11.65 10.86
N ARG A 53 13.41 11.95 10.43
CA ARG A 53 14.58 11.03 10.53
C ARG A 53 14.86 10.54 11.95
N THR A 54 14.49 11.33 12.95
CA THR A 54 14.59 10.97 14.37
C THR A 54 13.53 9.96 14.80
N LYS A 55 12.47 9.77 14.02
CA LYS A 55 11.35 8.88 14.29
C LYS A 55 11.66 7.46 13.79
N ARG A 56 12.47 6.71 14.56
CA ARG A 56 12.84 5.34 14.22
C ARG A 56 11.79 4.30 14.61
N ARG A 57 11.01 4.57 15.64
CA ARG A 57 9.96 3.67 16.13
C ARG A 57 8.59 4.20 15.73
N LEU A 58 7.86 3.43 14.93
CA LEU A 58 6.46 3.66 14.61
C LEU A 58 5.59 2.71 15.44
N THR A 59 4.56 3.27 16.04
CA THR A 59 3.57 2.46 16.76
C THR A 59 2.36 2.22 15.89
N TYR A 60 1.83 1.00 15.89
CA TYR A 60 0.59 0.66 15.19
C TYR A 60 -0.46 0.13 16.15
N SER A 61 -1.72 0.28 15.81
CA SER A 61 -2.83 -0.28 16.57
C SER A 61 -4.02 -0.54 15.67
N PHE A 62 -4.69 -1.65 15.93
CA PHE A 62 -5.98 -1.97 15.32
C PHE A 62 -7.10 -1.25 16.07
N GLN A 63 -8.16 -0.91 15.33
CA GLN A 63 -9.39 -0.41 15.92
C GLN A 63 -9.96 -1.48 16.89
N PRO A 64 -10.50 -1.09 18.05
CA PRO A 64 -11.15 -2.04 18.95
C PRO A 64 -12.24 -2.85 18.23
N GLY A 65 -12.26 -4.17 18.44
CA GLY A 65 -13.20 -5.07 17.78
C GLY A 65 -12.72 -5.62 16.41
N THR A 66 -11.53 -5.24 15.95
CA THR A 66 -10.94 -5.84 14.74
C THR A 66 -10.76 -7.35 14.91
N ARG A 67 -11.09 -8.10 13.86
CA ARG A 67 -10.93 -9.57 13.79
C ARG A 67 -9.47 -9.98 14.04
N THR A 68 -9.26 -11.06 14.78
CA THR A 68 -7.92 -11.43 15.26
C THR A 68 -7.03 -12.10 14.21
N ASP A 69 -7.62 -12.71 13.20
CA ASP A 69 -6.92 -13.42 12.12
C ASP A 69 -6.14 -12.50 11.18
N VAL A 70 -6.42 -11.17 11.19
CA VAL A 70 -5.66 -10.19 10.41
C VAL A 70 -4.41 -9.66 11.13
N ILE A 71 -4.26 -9.95 12.42
CA ILE A 71 -3.17 -9.40 13.24
C ILE A 71 -1.81 -9.94 12.77
N ASN A 72 -1.69 -11.26 12.61
CA ASN A 72 -0.44 -11.88 12.18
C ASN A 72 0.02 -11.46 10.78
N PRO A 73 -0.85 -11.46 9.75
CA PRO A 73 -0.48 -10.94 8.42
C PRO A 73 0.09 -9.52 8.46
N ILE A 74 -0.53 -8.63 9.23
CA ILE A 74 -0.04 -7.24 9.36
C ILE A 74 1.26 -7.17 10.16
N LEU A 75 1.42 -7.98 11.20
CA LEU A 75 2.69 -8.09 11.92
C LEU A 75 3.82 -8.51 10.98
N HIS A 76 3.61 -9.53 10.14
CA HIS A 76 4.59 -9.96 9.15
C HIS A 76 4.91 -8.83 8.15
N ALA A 77 3.91 -8.11 7.68
CA ALA A 77 4.12 -6.96 6.79
C ALA A 77 4.98 -5.86 7.45
N THR A 78 4.76 -5.55 8.74
CA THR A 78 5.62 -4.60 9.47
C THR A 78 7.04 -5.09 9.62
N GLN A 79 7.25 -6.39 9.85
CA GLN A 79 8.58 -7.00 9.96
C GLN A 79 9.34 -6.95 8.64
N MET A 80 8.66 -7.14 7.51
CA MET A 80 9.26 -7.04 6.18
C MET A 80 9.78 -5.62 5.92
N TRP A 81 8.99 -4.58 6.16
CA TRP A 81 9.47 -3.19 6.04
C TRP A 81 10.57 -2.85 7.05
N ALA A 82 10.51 -3.38 8.27
CA ALA A 82 11.56 -3.20 9.27
C ALA A 82 12.90 -3.81 8.81
N SER A 83 12.89 -4.91 8.08
CA SER A 83 14.11 -5.58 7.61
C SER A 83 14.89 -4.80 6.55
N VAL A 84 14.25 -3.87 5.84
CA VAL A 84 14.85 -3.13 4.72
C VAL A 84 14.96 -1.61 4.96
N SER A 85 14.45 -1.13 6.10
CA SER A 85 14.43 0.29 6.47
C SER A 85 15.05 0.52 7.86
N HIS A 86 15.12 1.79 8.28
CA HIS A 86 15.55 2.14 9.64
C HIS A 86 14.43 2.10 10.68
N PHE A 87 13.22 1.72 10.27
CA PHE A 87 12.06 1.70 11.14
C PHE A 87 11.97 0.42 11.97
N THR A 88 11.44 0.56 13.17
CA THR A 88 10.93 -0.53 13.99
C THR A 88 9.45 -0.28 14.28
N PHE A 89 8.67 -1.35 14.35
CA PHE A 89 7.24 -1.27 14.57
C PHE A 89 6.87 -1.94 15.89
N THR A 90 6.02 -1.29 16.68
CA THR A 90 5.54 -1.85 17.95
C THR A 90 4.05 -1.59 18.11
N GLN A 91 3.31 -2.56 18.63
CA GLN A 91 1.90 -2.38 18.88
C GLN A 91 1.66 -1.40 20.03
N ALA A 92 0.80 -0.41 19.80
CA ALA A 92 0.39 0.55 20.82
C ALA A 92 -0.79 0.02 21.64
N ARG A 93 -0.84 0.41 22.91
CA ARG A 93 -1.99 0.10 23.78
C ARG A 93 -3.24 0.96 23.48
N SER A 94 -3.04 2.12 22.88
CA SER A 94 -4.12 3.08 22.56
C SER A 94 -4.15 3.34 21.07
N HIS A 95 -5.29 3.05 20.43
CA HIS A 95 -5.50 3.29 19.01
C HIS A 95 -5.32 4.77 18.65
N ASN A 96 -5.92 5.68 19.43
CA ASN A 96 -5.86 7.12 19.17
C ASN A 96 -4.44 7.72 19.24
N ARG A 97 -3.51 7.07 19.96
CA ARG A 97 -2.12 7.52 20.12
C ARG A 97 -1.13 6.79 19.21
N ALA A 98 -1.58 5.80 18.44
CA ALA A 98 -0.75 5.10 17.50
C ALA A 98 -0.35 6.02 16.33
N ASN A 99 0.84 5.80 15.79
CA ASN A 99 1.29 6.46 14.56
C ASN A 99 0.56 5.90 13.34
N ILE A 100 0.27 4.59 13.36
CA ILE A 100 -0.43 3.87 12.31
C ILE A 100 -1.73 3.34 12.91
N LYS A 101 -2.85 3.77 12.36
CA LYS A 101 -4.19 3.42 12.84
C LYS A 101 -4.88 2.56 11.81
N ILE A 102 -5.06 1.28 12.15
CA ILE A 102 -5.55 0.26 11.24
C ILE A 102 -7.01 -0.05 11.56
N SER A 103 -7.87 0.00 10.57
CA SER A 103 -9.29 -0.31 10.72
C SER A 103 -9.88 -0.96 9.47
N PHE A 104 -11.01 -1.63 9.64
CA PHE A 104 -11.90 -2.05 8.57
C PHE A 104 -13.03 -1.05 8.47
N GLN A 105 -13.33 -0.61 7.26
CA GLN A 105 -14.36 0.38 6.96
C GLN A 105 -15.29 -0.16 5.88
N PHE A 106 -16.45 0.45 5.71
CA PHE A 106 -17.48 0.04 4.76
C PHE A 106 -18.03 1.26 4.04
N GLY A 107 -18.21 1.17 2.73
CA GLY A 107 -18.80 2.23 1.93
C GLY A 107 -18.22 3.62 2.23
N ASP A 108 -19.09 4.62 2.33
CA ASP A 108 -18.68 5.98 2.75
C ASP A 108 -18.46 6.03 4.27
N HIS A 109 -17.22 6.21 4.68
CA HIS A 109 -16.79 6.27 6.08
C HIS A 109 -16.17 7.65 6.46
N GLY A 110 -16.45 8.67 5.66
CA GLY A 110 -16.22 10.08 6.02
C GLY A 110 -14.80 10.58 5.84
N ASP A 111 -13.94 9.87 5.11
CA ASP A 111 -12.56 10.30 4.83
C ASP A 111 -12.35 10.81 3.38
N GLY A 112 -13.42 10.79 2.57
CA GLY A 112 -13.42 11.24 1.18
C GLY A 112 -13.03 10.15 0.16
N PHE A 113 -12.75 8.93 0.61
CA PHE A 113 -12.37 7.78 -0.22
C PHE A 113 -13.28 6.58 0.09
N PRO A 114 -14.55 6.58 -0.35
CA PRO A 114 -15.49 5.52 -0.04
C PRO A 114 -15.04 4.19 -0.66
N PHE A 115 -15.35 3.08 0.04
CA PHE A 115 -15.23 1.74 -0.52
C PHE A 115 -16.44 1.39 -1.39
N ASP A 116 -16.23 0.49 -2.34
CA ASP A 116 -17.21 0.12 -3.38
C ASP A 116 -17.81 -1.28 -3.17
N GLY A 117 -17.54 -1.91 -2.02
CA GLY A 117 -17.98 -3.26 -1.70
C GLY A 117 -17.10 -4.34 -2.33
N PRO A 118 -17.55 -5.60 -2.38
CA PRO A 118 -16.70 -6.71 -2.82
C PRO A 118 -16.08 -6.50 -4.21
N GLY A 119 -14.75 -6.57 -4.27
CA GLY A 119 -13.97 -6.25 -5.48
C GLY A 119 -13.61 -4.77 -5.60
N GLY A 120 -12.96 -4.36 -6.71
CA GLY A 120 -12.57 -2.97 -6.89
C GLY A 120 -11.53 -2.48 -5.90
N THR A 121 -11.87 -1.53 -5.03
CA THR A 121 -10.96 -0.89 -4.08
C THR A 121 -10.85 -1.69 -2.79
N LEU A 122 -9.69 -2.31 -2.55
CA LEU A 122 -9.46 -3.21 -1.41
C LEU A 122 -9.07 -2.47 -0.11
N ALA A 123 -8.29 -1.42 -0.23
CA ALA A 123 -7.72 -0.68 0.89
C ALA A 123 -7.20 0.67 0.43
N HIS A 124 -6.95 1.57 1.37
CA HIS A 124 -6.18 2.79 1.14
C HIS A 124 -5.46 3.23 2.42
N ALA A 125 -4.37 3.96 2.24
CA ALA A 125 -3.59 4.50 3.34
C ALA A 125 -3.24 5.97 3.12
N PHE A 126 -3.08 6.68 4.23
CA PHE A 126 -2.70 8.08 4.24
C PHE A 126 -1.20 8.21 4.55
N PRO A 127 -0.47 9.05 3.79
CA PRO A 127 0.98 9.16 3.92
C PRO A 127 1.40 9.77 5.27
N PRO A 128 2.69 9.81 5.57
CA PRO A 128 3.20 10.47 6.77
C PRO A 128 2.76 11.95 6.86
N SER A 129 2.35 12.48 7.99
CA SER A 129 2.28 11.83 9.31
C SER A 129 0.85 11.47 9.73
N ASP A 130 -0.11 11.34 8.81
CA ASP A 130 -1.49 10.95 9.11
C ASP A 130 -1.53 9.50 9.63
N GLY A 131 -1.07 8.56 8.83
CA GLY A 131 -0.87 7.16 9.21
C GLY A 131 -2.15 6.34 9.38
N ARG A 132 -3.30 6.78 8.87
CA ARG A 132 -4.51 5.94 8.79
C ARG A 132 -4.35 4.91 7.69
N LEU A 133 -4.83 3.69 7.96
CA LEU A 133 -4.87 2.57 7.02
C LEU A 133 -6.24 1.92 7.14
N HIS A 134 -7.01 1.95 6.06
CA HIS A 134 -8.36 1.42 5.99
C HIS A 134 -8.41 0.25 5.00
N PHE A 135 -8.99 -0.87 5.44
CA PHE A 135 -9.31 -2.02 4.60
C PHE A 135 -10.82 -2.07 4.35
N ASP A 136 -11.22 -2.44 3.16
CA ASP A 136 -12.64 -2.69 2.87
C ASP A 136 -13.12 -3.92 3.66
N GLY A 137 -14.11 -3.70 4.54
CA GLY A 137 -14.67 -4.75 5.38
C GLY A 137 -15.56 -5.73 4.61
N ASP A 138 -15.98 -5.40 3.39
CA ASP A 138 -16.82 -6.25 2.54
C ASP A 138 -16.01 -7.30 1.77
N GLU A 139 -14.67 -7.22 1.80
CA GLU A 139 -13.78 -8.16 1.12
C GLU A 139 -13.58 -9.48 1.87
N THR A 140 -13.29 -10.54 1.11
CA THR A 140 -12.91 -11.84 1.68
C THR A 140 -11.42 -11.88 1.96
N TRP A 141 -11.05 -11.50 3.17
CA TRP A 141 -9.66 -11.48 3.66
C TRP A 141 -9.22 -12.82 4.22
N VAL A 142 -8.00 -13.24 3.82
CA VAL A 142 -7.34 -14.45 4.35
C VAL A 142 -5.85 -14.17 4.63
N ASP A 143 -5.25 -14.98 5.49
CA ASP A 143 -3.79 -15.08 5.60
C ASP A 143 -3.30 -16.22 4.72
N GLY A 144 -2.93 -15.93 3.48
CA GLY A 144 -2.42 -16.92 2.54
C GLY A 144 -3.01 -16.87 1.15
N VAL A 145 -2.74 -17.91 0.39
CA VAL A 145 -3.13 -18.06 -1.00
C VAL A 145 -4.39 -18.93 -1.08
N LEU A 146 -5.54 -18.29 -1.29
CA LEU A 146 -6.81 -18.97 -1.48
C LEU A 146 -7.53 -18.38 -2.71
N PRO A 147 -7.91 -19.18 -3.71
CA PRO A 147 -8.66 -18.69 -4.86
C PRO A 147 -9.96 -17.97 -4.43
N GLY A 148 -10.24 -16.83 -5.03
CA GLY A 148 -11.43 -16.03 -4.71
C GLY A 148 -11.29 -15.13 -3.47
N ALA A 149 -10.17 -15.21 -2.74
CA ALA A 149 -9.92 -14.40 -1.56
C ALA A 149 -8.69 -13.48 -1.73
N ILE A 150 -8.57 -12.49 -0.87
CA ILE A 150 -7.51 -11.48 -0.88
C ILE A 150 -6.53 -11.76 0.26
N ASP A 151 -5.24 -11.84 -0.09
CA ASP A 151 -4.20 -12.03 0.93
C ASP A 151 -3.95 -10.75 1.73
N MET A 152 -4.31 -10.79 3.01
CA MET A 152 -4.19 -9.67 3.94
C MET A 152 -2.74 -9.20 4.10
N GLN A 153 -1.76 -10.12 4.09
CA GLN A 153 -0.35 -9.75 4.20
C GLN A 153 0.12 -8.94 3.00
N THR A 154 -0.27 -9.33 1.80
CA THR A 154 0.09 -8.62 0.56
C THR A 154 -0.47 -7.21 0.53
N VAL A 155 -1.76 -7.04 0.78
CA VAL A 155 -2.37 -5.69 0.77
C VAL A 155 -1.85 -4.87 1.94
N GLY A 156 -1.73 -5.45 3.13
CA GLY A 156 -1.17 -4.76 4.29
C GLY A 156 0.28 -4.30 4.09
N LEU A 157 1.10 -5.11 3.40
CA LEU A 157 2.48 -4.76 3.05
C LEU A 157 2.52 -3.57 2.08
N HIS A 158 1.65 -3.54 1.08
CA HIS A 158 1.48 -2.44 0.15
C HIS A 158 1.06 -1.14 0.87
N GLU A 159 -0.01 -1.19 1.63
CA GLU A 159 -0.54 -0.02 2.33
C GLU A 159 0.46 0.56 3.34
N LEU A 160 1.24 -0.30 4.01
CA LEU A 160 2.34 0.15 4.86
C LEU A 160 3.43 0.89 4.07
N GLY A 161 3.67 0.56 2.80
CA GLY A 161 4.54 1.35 1.92
C GLY A 161 4.06 2.79 1.75
N HIS A 162 2.75 2.99 1.57
CA HIS A 162 2.14 4.33 1.54
C HIS A 162 2.28 5.06 2.89
N ILE A 163 2.06 4.36 4.00
CA ILE A 163 2.30 4.89 5.35
C ILE A 163 3.76 5.36 5.52
N LEU A 164 4.69 4.74 4.82
CA LEU A 164 6.10 5.13 4.85
C LEU A 164 6.44 6.21 3.81
N GLY A 165 5.51 6.60 2.94
CA GLY A 165 5.66 7.71 1.98
C GLY A 165 5.95 7.29 0.54
N LEU A 166 5.94 5.98 0.24
CA LEU A 166 6.05 5.49 -1.13
C LEU A 166 4.75 5.72 -1.90
N GLY A 167 4.86 6.06 -3.17
CA GLY A 167 3.77 6.07 -4.14
C GLY A 167 3.65 4.72 -4.85
N HIS A 168 2.74 4.62 -5.82
CA HIS A 168 2.60 3.43 -6.64
C HIS A 168 3.78 3.23 -7.58
N SER A 169 4.13 1.98 -7.86
CA SER A 169 5.10 1.60 -8.88
C SER A 169 4.39 1.02 -10.11
N PRO A 170 4.80 1.38 -11.35
CA PRO A 170 4.32 0.73 -12.56
C PRO A 170 4.88 -0.70 -12.74
N ASP A 171 5.90 -1.09 -11.96
CA ASP A 171 6.42 -2.46 -11.99
C ASP A 171 5.42 -3.41 -11.32
N TYR A 172 4.86 -4.33 -12.10
CA TYR A 172 3.91 -5.32 -11.58
C TYR A 172 4.52 -6.24 -10.50
N ASN A 173 5.83 -6.44 -10.48
CA ASN A 173 6.51 -7.27 -9.49
C ASN A 173 6.74 -6.53 -8.16
N SER A 174 6.73 -5.20 -8.16
CA SER A 174 6.80 -4.40 -6.95
C SER A 174 5.58 -4.65 -6.06
N ILE A 175 5.78 -4.66 -4.75
CA ILE A 175 4.66 -4.64 -3.80
C ILE A 175 3.84 -3.36 -3.97
N MET A 176 4.48 -2.24 -4.37
CA MET A 176 3.83 -0.96 -4.59
C MET A 176 3.06 -0.86 -5.91
N SER A 177 2.94 -1.95 -6.70
CA SER A 177 2.00 -2.01 -7.82
C SER A 177 0.56 -1.82 -7.34
N PRO A 178 -0.25 -0.92 -7.95
CA PRO A 178 -1.59 -0.61 -7.46
C PRO A 178 -2.60 -1.75 -7.64
N PHE A 179 -2.22 -2.83 -8.33
CA PHE A 179 -3.12 -3.93 -8.67
C PHE A 179 -2.77 -5.22 -7.93
N PHE A 180 -3.82 -5.89 -7.47
CA PHE A 180 -3.71 -7.15 -6.75
C PHE A 180 -4.35 -8.31 -7.53
N GLY A 181 -3.86 -9.52 -7.27
CA GLY A 181 -4.47 -10.76 -7.76
C GLY A 181 -5.18 -11.48 -6.62
N SER A 182 -6.38 -12.01 -6.88
CA SER A 182 -7.00 -12.97 -5.99
C SER A 182 -6.16 -14.25 -5.89
N GLY A 183 -6.01 -14.80 -4.69
CA GLY A 183 -5.23 -16.02 -4.47
C GLY A 183 -3.73 -15.86 -4.75
N GLN A 184 -3.18 -14.68 -4.56
CA GLN A 184 -1.75 -14.37 -4.73
C GLN A 184 -1.16 -13.77 -3.48
N ARG A 185 0.07 -14.17 -3.15
CA ARG A 185 0.91 -13.52 -2.13
C ARG A 185 2.12 -12.89 -2.78
N LYS A 186 2.36 -11.61 -2.46
CA LYS A 186 3.51 -10.83 -2.92
C LYS A 186 4.41 -10.47 -1.74
N PHE A 187 5.66 -10.20 -2.06
CA PHE A 187 6.70 -9.77 -1.12
C PHE A 187 7.37 -8.50 -1.63
N LEU A 188 8.24 -7.90 -0.81
CA LEU A 188 9.05 -6.75 -1.25
C LEU A 188 9.94 -7.14 -2.41
N GLY A 189 9.86 -6.38 -3.50
CA GLY A 189 10.77 -6.44 -4.62
C GLY A 189 11.95 -5.48 -4.46
N GLN A 190 12.92 -5.55 -5.37
CA GLN A 190 14.09 -4.66 -5.34
C GLN A 190 13.68 -3.20 -5.49
N ASP A 191 12.69 -2.90 -6.35
CA ASP A 191 12.15 -1.55 -6.57
C ASP A 191 11.61 -0.92 -5.27
N ASP A 192 10.90 -1.71 -4.47
CA ASP A 192 10.37 -1.28 -3.17
C ASP A 192 11.48 -0.95 -2.16
N ILE A 193 12.52 -1.80 -2.13
CA ILE A 193 13.70 -1.62 -1.28
C ILE A 193 14.48 -0.37 -1.68
N ASP A 194 14.65 -0.15 -2.96
CA ASP A 194 15.36 1.02 -3.49
C ASP A 194 14.56 2.29 -3.23
N GLY A 195 13.23 2.24 -3.37
CA GLY A 195 12.33 3.34 -3.07
C GLY A 195 12.41 3.79 -1.61
N ILE A 196 12.30 2.86 -0.66
CA ILE A 196 12.36 3.21 0.77
C ILE A 196 13.74 3.74 1.17
N ARG A 197 14.82 3.20 0.60
CA ARG A 197 16.18 3.71 0.80
C ARG A 197 16.35 5.10 0.24
N ALA A 198 15.93 5.34 -1.00
CA ALA A 198 16.01 6.66 -1.64
C ALA A 198 15.25 7.72 -0.84
N LEU A 199 14.06 7.38 -0.28
CA LEU A 199 13.27 8.32 0.51
C LEU A 199 13.91 8.71 1.83
N TYR A 200 14.60 7.78 2.51
CA TYR A 200 15.10 7.99 3.87
C TYR A 200 16.63 8.08 4.02
N GLN A 201 17.40 7.75 2.99
CA GLN A 201 18.87 7.88 3.02
C GLN A 201 19.38 9.19 2.42
N SER A 202 18.52 9.92 1.70
CA SER A 202 18.82 11.22 1.09
C SER A 202 18.82 12.38 2.09
#